data_a14359d85bb7e27dbe487cdf3a0c8012
#
_entry.id   a14359d85bb7e27dbe487cdf3a0c8012
#
_cell.length_a   1.000
_cell.length_b   1.000
_cell.length_c   1.000
_cell.angle_alpha   90.00
_cell.angle_beta   90.00
_cell.angle_gamma   90.00
#
_symmetry.space_group_name_H-M   'P 1'
#
loop_
_entity.id
_entity.type
_entity.pdbx_description
1 polymer ?
#
loop_
_entity_poly.entity_id
_entity_poly.type
_entity_poly.pdbx_seq_one_letter_code
_entity_poly.pdbx_strand_id
1 'polypeptide(L)'
;MQFYSKIRFRSALWALICICMLCSCGTDKPDVSDIQVDTEIQRFDHDLSSMISKPDAITKLKDKYGLFYETFTFKILQIRQGSDEEVADALRTFVTDSSVSSVSLSIDSVYKDLGEIEQGFSGFAKHYKYYFPKDTFPRIVACNTFFNYAIAIDSGFIALGLDMFLGEKSHYYEMIGMPLFMRKRMAPQYIVPAAVLGWFNTEYPRELEGKEFLNQMIHQGKSMYYASKMLSETPDSVLLAFSPGELKWCKDNEEKIWSLFIEKKM
;
A
#
# COMPACT_ATOMS: atom_id res chain seq x y z
N MET A 1 56.92 38.34 -15.54
CA MET A 1 55.44 38.57 -15.38
C MET A 1 54.57 37.44 -15.93
N GLN A 2 55.04 36.61 -16.83
CA GLN A 2 54.23 35.49 -17.42
C GLN A 2 54.12 34.22 -16.55
N PHE A 3 54.99 34.01 -15.57
CA PHE A 3 54.98 32.78 -14.75
C PHE A 3 53.87 32.77 -13.67
N TYR A 4 53.54 33.93 -13.11
CA TYR A 4 52.47 34.07 -12.11
C TYR A 4 51.05 33.93 -12.68
N SER A 5 50.86 34.23 -13.95
CA SER A 5 49.57 34.07 -14.64
C SER A 5 49.19 32.60 -14.85
N LYS A 6 50.15 31.75 -15.19
CA LYS A 6 49.92 30.30 -15.41
C LYS A 6 49.59 29.53 -14.11
N ILE A 7 50.15 29.95 -12.98
CA ILE A 7 49.87 29.31 -11.67
C ILE A 7 48.45 29.67 -11.21
N ARG A 8 48.02 30.91 -11.35
CA ARG A 8 46.67 31.36 -10.98
C ARG A 8 45.60 30.71 -11.85
N PHE A 9 45.87 30.46 -13.12
CA PHE A 9 44.93 29.80 -14.04
C PHE A 9 44.79 28.30 -13.70
N ARG A 10 45.86 27.62 -13.34
CA ARG A 10 45.83 26.21 -12.93
C ARG A 10 45.13 26.02 -11.59
N SER A 11 45.34 26.89 -10.61
CA SER A 11 44.64 26.83 -9.33
C SER A 11 43.15 27.16 -9.46
N ALA A 12 42.75 28.09 -10.33
CA ALA A 12 41.35 28.39 -10.63
C ALA A 12 40.66 27.21 -11.34
N LEU A 13 41.36 26.52 -12.26
CA LEU A 13 40.84 25.33 -12.94
C LEU A 13 40.65 24.15 -11.96
N TRP A 14 41.59 23.94 -11.03
CA TRP A 14 41.46 22.93 -9.98
C TRP A 14 40.32 23.24 -8.99
N ALA A 15 40.15 24.52 -8.63
CA ALA A 15 39.02 24.94 -7.79
C ALA A 15 37.67 24.73 -8.50
N LEU A 16 37.56 24.97 -9.80
CA LEU A 16 36.37 24.75 -10.60
C LEU A 16 36.03 23.24 -10.69
N ILE A 17 37.04 22.38 -10.88
CA ILE A 17 36.87 20.91 -10.91
C ILE A 17 36.41 20.39 -9.53
N CYS A 18 36.99 20.92 -8.44
CA CYS A 18 36.52 20.54 -7.07
C CYS A 18 35.09 20.99 -6.79
N ILE A 19 34.67 22.17 -7.28
CA ILE A 19 33.28 22.63 -7.14
C ILE A 19 32.32 21.76 -7.93
N CYS A 20 32.68 21.30 -9.14
CA CYS A 20 31.86 20.38 -9.91
C CYS A 20 31.72 19.00 -9.27
N MET A 21 32.72 18.54 -8.49
CA MET A 21 32.62 17.26 -7.75
C MET A 21 31.73 17.35 -6.49
N LEU A 22 31.51 18.55 -5.95
CA LEU A 22 30.64 18.75 -4.80
C LEU A 22 29.13 18.81 -5.18
N CYS A 23 28.79 18.97 -6.45
CA CYS A 23 27.40 18.95 -6.93
C CYS A 23 26.86 17.53 -7.25
N SER A 24 27.65 16.46 -7.03
CA SER A 24 27.24 15.08 -7.26
C SER A 24 26.61 14.41 -6.04
N CYS A 25 25.94 15.15 -5.17
CA CYS A 25 24.97 14.60 -4.24
C CYS A 25 23.63 14.44 -4.99
N GLY A 26 23.61 13.56 -5.98
CA GLY A 26 22.36 13.07 -6.56
C GLY A 26 21.61 12.33 -5.46
N THR A 27 20.35 12.70 -5.22
CA THR A 27 19.43 11.86 -4.45
C THR A 27 19.38 10.51 -5.15
N ASP A 28 19.59 9.41 -4.41
CA ASP A 28 19.48 8.01 -4.92
C ASP A 28 18.06 7.63 -5.44
N LYS A 29 17.23 8.65 -5.70
CA LYS A 29 15.86 8.50 -6.19
C LYS A 29 15.86 8.52 -7.70
N PRO A 30 15.29 7.49 -8.36
CA PRO A 30 15.16 7.51 -9.81
C PRO A 30 14.18 8.61 -10.25
N ASP A 31 14.48 9.23 -11.38
CA ASP A 31 13.53 10.11 -12.05
C ASP A 31 12.51 9.23 -12.79
N VAL A 32 11.27 9.32 -12.37
CA VAL A 32 10.12 8.57 -12.93
C VAL A 32 9.08 9.51 -13.55
N SER A 33 9.41 10.79 -13.75
CA SER A 33 8.49 11.83 -14.25
C SER A 33 7.88 11.48 -15.60
N ASP A 34 8.68 10.90 -16.49
CA ASP A 34 8.26 10.56 -17.87
C ASP A 34 7.46 9.27 -17.96
N ILE A 35 7.36 8.49 -16.88
CA ILE A 35 6.63 7.22 -16.90
C ILE A 35 5.13 7.48 -16.78
N GLN A 36 4.39 7.09 -17.81
CA GLN A 36 2.93 7.19 -17.83
C GLN A 36 2.32 5.92 -17.24
N VAL A 37 1.37 6.09 -16.34
CA VAL A 37 0.64 5.02 -15.66
C VAL A 37 -0.84 5.39 -15.56
N ASP A 38 -1.70 4.37 -15.59
CA ASP A 38 -3.10 4.49 -15.24
C ASP A 38 -3.32 3.77 -13.89
N THR A 39 -3.79 4.52 -12.91
CA THR A 39 -3.99 4.04 -11.54
C THR A 39 -5.35 4.44 -11.00
N GLU A 40 -6.34 4.59 -11.89
CA GLU A 40 -7.74 4.81 -11.50
C GLU A 40 -8.21 3.72 -10.53
N ILE A 41 -8.81 4.12 -9.45
CA ILE A 41 -9.36 3.20 -8.45
C ILE A 41 -10.80 2.86 -8.82
N GLN A 42 -11.03 1.60 -9.17
CA GLN A 42 -12.37 1.10 -9.50
C GLN A 42 -13.21 0.93 -8.22
N ARG A 43 -14.32 1.65 -8.08
CA ARG A 43 -15.25 1.59 -6.94
C ARG A 43 -16.22 0.42 -7.09
N PHE A 44 -15.77 -0.79 -6.78
CA PHE A 44 -16.63 -1.97 -6.80
C PHE A 44 -17.81 -1.88 -5.83
N ASP A 45 -17.60 -1.29 -4.66
CA ASP A 45 -18.65 -1.04 -3.67
C ASP A 45 -19.81 -0.22 -4.23
N HIS A 46 -19.53 0.82 -5.00
CA HIS A 46 -20.56 1.64 -5.68
C HIS A 46 -21.23 0.86 -6.81
N ASP A 47 -20.44 0.17 -7.64
CA ASP A 47 -21.00 -0.61 -8.75
C ASP A 47 -21.89 -1.75 -8.24
N LEU A 48 -21.43 -2.48 -7.23
CA LEU A 48 -22.24 -3.53 -6.60
C LEU A 48 -23.57 -2.97 -6.10
N SER A 49 -23.53 -1.91 -5.30
CA SER A 49 -24.74 -1.31 -4.72
C SER A 49 -25.71 -0.79 -5.79
N SER A 50 -25.20 -0.19 -6.88
CA SER A 50 -26.02 0.40 -7.95
C SER A 50 -26.56 -0.62 -8.96
N MET A 51 -25.88 -1.75 -9.12
CA MET A 51 -26.19 -2.74 -10.16
C MET A 51 -26.99 -3.94 -9.63
N ILE A 52 -26.78 -4.34 -8.35
CA ILE A 52 -27.24 -5.64 -7.84
C ILE A 52 -28.75 -5.89 -7.97
N SER A 53 -29.54 -4.86 -8.08
CA SER A 53 -30.99 -4.97 -8.30
C SER A 53 -31.39 -5.11 -9.79
N LYS A 54 -30.44 -5.06 -10.72
CA LYS A 54 -30.69 -5.16 -12.16
C LYS A 54 -30.64 -6.63 -12.62
N PRO A 55 -31.44 -7.04 -13.61
CA PRO A 55 -31.52 -8.45 -14.06
C PRO A 55 -30.17 -9.03 -14.54
N ASP A 56 -29.28 -8.21 -15.08
CA ASP A 56 -27.98 -8.58 -15.65
C ASP A 56 -26.78 -8.21 -14.75
N ALA A 57 -27.03 -7.94 -13.47
CA ALA A 57 -26.04 -7.44 -12.52
C ALA A 57 -24.81 -8.37 -12.43
N ILE A 58 -25.05 -9.66 -12.22
CA ILE A 58 -23.96 -10.64 -12.05
C ILE A 58 -23.08 -10.72 -13.30
N THR A 59 -23.67 -10.80 -14.47
CA THR A 59 -22.93 -10.83 -15.74
C THR A 59 -22.07 -9.57 -15.88
N LYS A 60 -22.64 -8.40 -15.66
CA LYS A 60 -21.90 -7.13 -15.76
C LYS A 60 -20.77 -7.00 -14.74
N LEU A 61 -21.00 -7.45 -13.50
CA LEU A 61 -19.96 -7.44 -12.47
C LEU A 61 -18.84 -8.44 -12.80
N LYS A 62 -19.18 -9.63 -13.30
CA LYS A 62 -18.20 -10.62 -13.77
C LYS A 62 -17.38 -10.07 -14.94
N ASP A 63 -18.02 -9.46 -15.92
CA ASP A 63 -17.36 -8.92 -17.11
C ASP A 63 -16.42 -7.76 -16.76
N LYS A 64 -16.84 -6.86 -15.85
CA LYS A 64 -16.06 -5.70 -15.46
C LYS A 64 -14.90 -6.06 -14.54
N TYR A 65 -15.13 -6.94 -13.56
CA TYR A 65 -14.21 -7.19 -12.46
C TYR A 65 -13.47 -8.53 -12.54
N GLY A 66 -13.96 -9.48 -13.34
CA GLY A 66 -13.31 -10.78 -13.57
C GLY A 66 -12.96 -11.51 -12.28
N LEU A 67 -11.70 -11.90 -12.14
CA LEU A 67 -11.20 -12.63 -10.98
C LEU A 67 -11.48 -11.92 -9.64
N PHE A 68 -11.46 -10.57 -9.63
CA PHE A 68 -11.78 -9.84 -8.41
C PHE A 68 -13.21 -10.10 -7.93
N TYR A 69 -14.21 -10.11 -8.85
CA TYR A 69 -15.59 -10.43 -8.51
C TYR A 69 -15.71 -11.79 -7.81
N GLU A 70 -15.02 -12.81 -8.34
CA GLU A 70 -15.02 -14.15 -7.76
C GLU A 70 -14.35 -14.18 -6.39
N THR A 71 -13.19 -13.50 -6.28
CA THR A 71 -12.47 -13.39 -5.00
C THR A 71 -13.30 -12.66 -3.96
N PHE A 72 -13.94 -11.55 -4.30
CA PHE A 72 -14.82 -10.81 -3.39
C PHE A 72 -15.99 -11.67 -2.93
N THR A 73 -16.70 -12.27 -3.88
CA THR A 73 -17.93 -13.02 -3.60
C THR A 73 -17.64 -14.29 -2.81
N PHE A 74 -16.69 -15.11 -3.24
CA PHE A 74 -16.51 -16.45 -2.70
C PHE A 74 -15.40 -16.57 -1.67
N LYS A 75 -14.38 -15.70 -1.68
CA LYS A 75 -13.27 -15.75 -0.72
C LYS A 75 -13.44 -14.71 0.40
N ILE A 76 -13.82 -13.47 0.06
CA ILE A 76 -13.95 -12.38 1.05
C ILE A 76 -15.29 -12.48 1.79
N LEU A 77 -16.41 -12.48 1.07
CA LEU A 77 -17.74 -12.59 1.68
C LEU A 77 -18.14 -14.05 1.99
N GLN A 78 -17.41 -15.03 1.46
CA GLN A 78 -17.66 -16.46 1.66
C GLN A 78 -19.09 -16.88 1.28
N ILE A 79 -19.67 -16.22 0.27
CA ILE A 79 -20.98 -16.59 -0.28
C ILE A 79 -20.83 -17.98 -0.90
N ARG A 80 -21.83 -18.83 -0.61
CA ARG A 80 -21.86 -20.18 -1.19
C ARG A 80 -21.97 -20.12 -2.72
N GLN A 81 -21.20 -20.94 -3.41
CA GLN A 81 -21.35 -21.13 -4.85
C GLN A 81 -22.72 -21.70 -5.18
N GLY A 82 -23.36 -21.14 -6.20
CA GLY A 82 -24.70 -21.50 -6.63
C GLY A 82 -25.02 -20.92 -8.01
N SER A 83 -26.29 -20.89 -8.37
CA SER A 83 -26.75 -20.19 -9.57
C SER A 83 -26.50 -18.67 -9.47
N ASP A 84 -26.44 -17.99 -10.62
CA ASP A 84 -26.26 -16.53 -10.63
C ASP A 84 -27.39 -15.80 -9.86
N GLU A 85 -28.60 -16.38 -9.82
CA GLU A 85 -29.73 -15.84 -9.06
C GLU A 85 -29.50 -15.97 -7.54
N GLU A 86 -29.08 -17.14 -7.07
CA GLU A 86 -28.76 -17.36 -5.64
C GLU A 86 -27.63 -16.45 -5.17
N VAL A 87 -26.60 -16.27 -5.99
CA VAL A 87 -25.49 -15.36 -5.70
C VAL A 87 -25.94 -13.90 -5.71
N ALA A 88 -26.81 -13.51 -6.67
CA ALA A 88 -27.38 -12.17 -6.72
C ALA A 88 -28.21 -11.85 -5.48
N ASP A 89 -29.01 -12.81 -5.00
CA ASP A 89 -29.83 -12.65 -3.79
C ASP A 89 -28.96 -12.51 -2.54
N ALA A 90 -27.88 -13.28 -2.43
CA ALA A 90 -26.94 -13.18 -1.33
C ALA A 90 -26.21 -11.83 -1.33
N LEU A 91 -25.73 -11.36 -2.50
CA LEU A 91 -25.10 -10.06 -2.64
C LEU A 91 -26.10 -8.92 -2.38
N ARG A 92 -27.36 -9.04 -2.81
CA ARG A 92 -28.40 -8.07 -2.53
C ARG A 92 -28.68 -8.01 -1.02
N THR A 93 -28.76 -9.15 -0.36
CA THR A 93 -28.90 -9.21 1.10
C THR A 93 -27.74 -8.51 1.79
N PHE A 94 -26.51 -8.73 1.34
CA PHE A 94 -25.33 -8.07 1.88
C PHE A 94 -25.42 -6.54 1.74
N VAL A 95 -25.68 -5.99 0.56
CA VAL A 95 -25.68 -4.53 0.37
C VAL A 95 -26.87 -3.84 1.03
N THR A 96 -27.97 -4.56 1.29
CA THR A 96 -29.18 -4.01 1.95
C THR A 96 -29.20 -4.23 3.46
N ASP A 97 -28.24 -4.98 4.00
CA ASP A 97 -28.08 -5.10 5.44
C ASP A 97 -27.82 -3.75 6.09
N SER A 98 -28.50 -3.45 7.19
CA SER A 98 -28.44 -2.13 7.84
C SER A 98 -27.04 -1.80 8.36
N SER A 99 -26.29 -2.80 8.84
CA SER A 99 -24.93 -2.64 9.35
C SER A 99 -23.96 -2.36 8.19
N VAL A 100 -24.07 -3.13 7.10
CA VAL A 100 -23.26 -2.93 5.88
C VAL A 100 -23.54 -1.56 5.26
N SER A 101 -24.83 -1.16 5.18
CA SER A 101 -25.23 0.15 4.68
C SER A 101 -24.66 1.29 5.53
N SER A 102 -24.65 1.16 6.86
CA SER A 102 -24.04 2.14 7.77
C SER A 102 -22.53 2.28 7.54
N VAL A 103 -21.83 1.17 7.34
CA VAL A 103 -20.40 1.16 6.99
C VAL A 103 -20.18 1.82 5.64
N SER A 104 -20.99 1.51 4.62
CA SER A 104 -20.91 2.14 3.29
C SER A 104 -21.06 3.66 3.35
N LEU A 105 -22.02 4.18 4.13
CA LEU A 105 -22.17 5.62 4.35
C LEU A 105 -20.94 6.25 5.02
N SER A 106 -20.31 5.51 5.93
CA SER A 106 -19.06 5.96 6.58
C SER A 106 -17.89 5.98 5.61
N ILE A 107 -17.79 4.97 4.73
CA ILE A 107 -16.83 4.93 3.62
C ILE A 107 -17.02 6.17 2.73
N ASP A 108 -18.24 6.44 2.29
CA ASP A 108 -18.54 7.58 1.42
C ASP A 108 -18.26 8.94 2.10
N SER A 109 -18.43 9.00 3.41
CA SER A 109 -18.09 10.21 4.18
C SER A 109 -16.58 10.47 4.24
N VAL A 110 -15.75 9.41 4.41
CA VAL A 110 -14.29 9.49 4.49
C VAL A 110 -13.69 9.66 3.10
N TYR A 111 -14.19 8.91 2.11
CA TYR A 111 -13.65 8.80 0.76
C TYR A 111 -14.54 9.52 -0.27
N LYS A 112 -14.87 10.80 0.01
CA LYS A 112 -15.55 11.68 -0.98
C LYS A 112 -14.74 11.86 -2.24
N ASP A 113 -13.40 11.79 -2.10
CA ASP A 113 -12.40 11.89 -3.12
C ASP A 113 -11.29 10.88 -2.83
N LEU A 114 -10.82 10.17 -3.84
CA LEU A 114 -9.72 9.20 -3.77
C LEU A 114 -8.42 9.76 -4.36
N GLY A 115 -8.37 11.01 -4.80
CA GLY A 115 -7.26 11.60 -5.54
C GLY A 115 -5.90 11.50 -4.84
N GLU A 116 -5.83 11.68 -3.52
CA GLU A 116 -4.58 11.49 -2.76
C GLU A 116 -4.11 10.02 -2.78
N ILE A 117 -5.04 9.07 -2.71
CA ILE A 117 -4.73 7.64 -2.75
C ILE A 117 -4.30 7.26 -4.17
N GLU A 118 -5.00 7.75 -5.20
CA GLU A 118 -4.64 7.55 -6.61
C GLU A 118 -3.27 8.14 -6.93
N GLN A 119 -2.95 9.31 -6.40
CA GLN A 119 -1.61 9.91 -6.52
C GLN A 119 -0.54 9.02 -5.87
N GLY A 120 -0.82 8.46 -4.69
CA GLY A 120 0.07 7.51 -4.04
C GLY A 120 0.29 6.24 -4.86
N PHE A 121 -0.77 5.69 -5.45
CA PHE A 121 -0.65 4.55 -6.37
C PHE A 121 0.04 4.91 -7.68
N SER A 122 -0.14 6.13 -8.19
CA SER A 122 0.61 6.61 -9.36
C SER A 122 2.12 6.63 -9.07
N GLY A 123 2.52 7.13 -7.90
CA GLY A 123 3.90 7.06 -7.45
C GLY A 123 4.42 5.62 -7.38
N PHE A 124 3.68 4.72 -6.77
CA PHE A 124 4.01 3.30 -6.71
C PHE A 124 4.14 2.68 -8.11
N ALA A 125 3.17 2.87 -8.98
CA ALA A 125 3.16 2.29 -10.32
C ALA A 125 4.33 2.78 -11.18
N LYS A 126 4.71 4.07 -11.08
CA LYS A 126 5.86 4.65 -11.79
C LYS A 126 7.16 4.01 -11.34
N HIS A 127 7.40 3.92 -10.02
CA HIS A 127 8.60 3.26 -9.49
C HIS A 127 8.60 1.76 -9.80
N TYR A 128 7.44 1.10 -9.71
CA TYR A 128 7.31 -0.30 -10.07
C TYR A 128 7.71 -0.52 -11.53
N LYS A 129 7.19 0.26 -12.48
CA LYS A 129 7.57 0.19 -13.90
C LYS A 129 9.05 0.51 -14.15
N TYR A 130 9.63 1.42 -13.38
CA TYR A 130 11.05 1.71 -13.47
C TYR A 130 11.92 0.51 -13.10
N TYR A 131 11.63 -0.14 -11.97
CA TYR A 131 12.40 -1.29 -11.49
C TYR A 131 12.03 -2.61 -12.17
N PHE A 132 10.77 -2.75 -12.61
CA PHE A 132 10.22 -3.96 -13.23
C PHE A 132 9.53 -3.62 -14.58
N PRO A 133 10.30 -3.20 -15.60
CA PRO A 133 9.73 -2.65 -16.84
C PRO A 133 8.97 -3.66 -17.69
N LYS A 134 9.12 -4.97 -17.42
CA LYS A 134 8.42 -6.04 -18.13
C LYS A 134 7.12 -6.48 -17.46
N ASP A 135 6.92 -6.09 -16.21
CA ASP A 135 5.80 -6.53 -15.41
C ASP A 135 4.60 -5.61 -15.60
N THR A 136 3.41 -6.18 -15.50
CA THR A 136 2.17 -5.42 -15.56
C THR A 136 1.77 -4.97 -14.16
N PHE A 137 1.52 -3.68 -13.99
CA PHE A 137 0.99 -3.15 -12.74
C PHE A 137 -0.48 -3.61 -12.56
N PRO A 138 -0.86 -4.09 -11.36
CA PRO A 138 -2.21 -4.59 -11.13
C PRO A 138 -3.27 -3.49 -11.14
N ARG A 139 -4.52 -3.85 -11.42
CA ARG A 139 -5.67 -2.97 -11.25
C ARG A 139 -5.92 -2.71 -9.76
N ILE A 140 -6.45 -1.54 -9.44
CA ILE A 140 -6.77 -1.18 -8.06
C ILE A 140 -8.30 -1.15 -7.92
N VAL A 141 -8.82 -1.91 -6.97
CA VAL A 141 -10.27 -2.05 -6.76
C VAL A 141 -10.61 -1.74 -5.31
N ALA A 142 -11.44 -0.75 -5.08
CA ALA A 142 -11.95 -0.41 -3.76
C ALA A 142 -13.28 -1.13 -3.48
N CYS A 143 -13.44 -1.62 -2.28
CA CYS A 143 -14.64 -2.36 -1.85
C CYS A 143 -14.93 -2.16 -0.35
N ASN A 144 -16.15 -2.50 0.05
CA ASN A 144 -16.55 -2.69 1.44
C ASN A 144 -16.47 -4.18 1.76
N THR A 145 -15.52 -4.58 2.59
CA THR A 145 -15.31 -5.98 2.97
C THR A 145 -16.06 -6.38 4.24
N PHE A 146 -16.72 -5.44 4.86
CA PHE A 146 -17.32 -5.58 6.19
C PHE A 146 -16.29 -6.08 7.23
N PHE A 147 -15.13 -5.41 7.24
CA PHE A 147 -13.99 -5.63 8.14
C PHE A 147 -13.30 -6.99 8.02
N ASN A 148 -13.49 -7.71 6.92
CA ASN A 148 -12.82 -8.99 6.69
C ASN A 148 -11.38 -8.83 6.21
N TYR A 149 -11.12 -7.89 5.32
CA TYR A 149 -9.79 -7.69 4.71
C TYR A 149 -9.46 -6.21 4.52
N ALA A 150 -8.28 -5.80 4.98
CA ALA A 150 -7.76 -4.46 4.72
C ALA A 150 -7.23 -4.35 3.28
N ILE A 151 -6.39 -5.31 2.88
CA ILE A 151 -5.82 -5.43 1.53
C ILE A 151 -5.95 -6.90 1.12
N ALA A 152 -6.49 -7.16 -0.06
CA ALA A 152 -6.48 -8.47 -0.68
C ALA A 152 -5.78 -8.38 -2.04
N ILE A 153 -4.87 -9.32 -2.31
CA ILE A 153 -4.06 -9.33 -3.53
C ILE A 153 -4.18 -10.69 -4.18
N ASP A 154 -4.39 -10.67 -5.48
CA ASP A 154 -4.38 -11.86 -6.33
C ASP A 154 -3.86 -11.46 -7.71
N SER A 155 -3.71 -12.40 -8.62
CA SER A 155 -3.22 -12.16 -9.97
C SER A 155 -4.00 -11.02 -10.66
N GLY A 156 -3.31 -9.91 -10.92
CA GLY A 156 -3.81 -8.79 -11.70
C GLY A 156 -4.63 -7.74 -10.94
N PHE A 157 -4.80 -7.83 -9.61
CA PHE A 157 -5.46 -6.77 -8.83
C PHE A 157 -4.92 -6.62 -7.40
N ILE A 158 -5.09 -5.40 -6.89
CA ILE A 158 -4.98 -5.03 -5.48
C ILE A 158 -6.35 -4.54 -5.03
N ALA A 159 -6.97 -5.24 -4.08
CA ALA A 159 -8.24 -4.84 -3.49
C ALA A 159 -8.03 -4.06 -2.19
N LEU A 160 -8.74 -2.96 -2.06
CA LEU A 160 -8.70 -2.05 -0.91
C LEU A 160 -10.01 -2.16 -0.13
N GLY A 161 -9.98 -2.75 1.06
CA GLY A 161 -11.10 -2.74 1.99
C GLY A 161 -11.19 -1.38 2.68
N LEU A 162 -11.93 -0.43 2.10
CA LEU A 162 -11.99 0.95 2.58
C LEU A 162 -12.55 1.06 4.00
N ASP A 163 -13.41 0.13 4.38
CA ASP A 163 -13.95 -0.03 5.74
C ASP A 163 -12.86 -0.26 6.80
N MET A 164 -11.73 -0.83 6.41
CA MET A 164 -10.57 -1.03 7.28
C MET A 164 -9.70 0.21 7.47
N PHE A 165 -10.00 1.34 6.80
CA PHE A 165 -9.19 2.56 6.87
C PHE A 165 -10.03 3.82 7.13
N LEU A 166 -11.07 3.71 7.97
CA LEU A 166 -11.98 4.82 8.32
C LEU A 166 -11.39 5.83 9.30
N GLY A 167 -10.16 5.63 9.76
CA GLY A 167 -9.48 6.45 10.74
C GLY A 167 -9.39 5.78 12.11
N GLU A 168 -8.31 6.03 12.84
CA GLU A 168 -7.96 5.42 14.13
C GLU A 168 -9.12 5.41 15.14
N LYS A 169 -9.94 6.46 15.13
CA LYS A 169 -11.04 6.68 16.08
C LYS A 169 -12.39 6.13 15.62
N SER A 170 -12.43 5.38 14.53
CA SER A 170 -13.67 4.77 14.07
C SER A 170 -14.24 3.84 15.15
N HIS A 171 -15.50 4.05 15.52
CA HIS A 171 -16.19 3.24 16.53
C HIS A 171 -16.38 1.79 16.11
N TYR A 172 -16.39 1.51 14.81
CA TYR A 172 -16.48 0.14 14.28
C TYR A 172 -15.32 -0.73 14.75
N TYR A 173 -14.12 -0.18 14.87
CA TYR A 173 -12.94 -0.95 15.31
C TYR A 173 -13.04 -1.39 16.77
N GLU A 174 -13.75 -0.62 17.59
CA GLU A 174 -14.06 -1.03 18.95
C GLU A 174 -15.11 -2.15 18.97
N MET A 175 -16.17 -2.01 18.16
CA MET A 175 -17.22 -3.01 18.03
C MET A 175 -16.70 -4.38 17.60
N ILE A 176 -15.71 -4.44 16.69
CA ILE A 176 -15.09 -5.69 16.25
C ILE A 176 -13.92 -6.14 17.14
N GLY A 177 -13.67 -5.44 18.26
CA GLY A 177 -12.61 -5.81 19.21
C GLY A 177 -11.19 -5.59 18.71
N MET A 178 -10.98 -4.68 17.73
CA MET A 178 -9.64 -4.41 17.20
C MET A 178 -8.75 -3.75 18.25
N PRO A 179 -7.52 -4.29 18.51
CA PRO A 179 -6.59 -3.72 19.48
C PRO A 179 -6.16 -2.29 19.12
N LEU A 180 -5.96 -1.43 20.12
CA LEU A 180 -5.62 -0.02 19.92
C LEU A 180 -4.35 0.19 19.07
N PHE A 181 -3.32 -0.65 19.26
CA PHE A 181 -2.08 -0.53 18.47
C PHE A 181 -2.28 -0.81 16.98
N MET A 182 -3.30 -1.61 16.61
CA MET A 182 -3.65 -1.85 15.21
C MET A 182 -4.44 -0.68 14.62
N ARG A 183 -5.31 -0.05 15.41
CA ARG A 183 -6.17 1.07 14.95
C ARG A 183 -5.36 2.25 14.42
N LYS A 184 -4.15 2.48 14.95
CA LYS A 184 -3.24 3.53 14.44
C LYS A 184 -2.97 3.44 12.95
N ARG A 185 -2.99 2.22 12.39
CA ARG A 185 -2.73 1.96 10.96
C ARG A 185 -4.01 1.94 10.11
N MET A 186 -5.18 2.07 10.74
CA MET A 186 -6.48 1.99 10.07
C MET A 186 -6.96 3.39 9.65
N ALA A 187 -6.15 4.10 8.89
CA ALA A 187 -6.45 5.45 8.40
C ALA A 187 -6.01 5.61 6.93
N PRO A 188 -6.63 6.53 6.16
CA PRO A 188 -6.42 6.65 4.71
C PRO A 188 -4.97 6.72 4.25
N GLN A 189 -4.11 7.42 4.99
CA GLN A 189 -2.68 7.56 4.66
C GLN A 189 -1.89 6.24 4.69
N TYR A 190 -2.42 5.19 5.28
CA TYR A 190 -1.77 3.88 5.35
C TYR A 190 -2.23 2.90 4.28
N ILE A 191 -3.22 3.26 3.44
CA ILE A 191 -3.73 2.37 2.37
C ILE A 191 -2.61 2.01 1.40
N VAL A 192 -1.95 3.00 0.81
CA VAL A 192 -0.90 2.75 -0.19
C VAL A 192 0.30 2.01 0.39
N PRO A 193 0.86 2.38 1.56
CA PRO A 193 1.88 1.59 2.24
C PRO A 193 1.46 0.14 2.51
N ALA A 194 0.23 -0.08 3.00
CA ALA A 194 -0.28 -1.43 3.25
C ALA A 194 -0.39 -2.25 1.95
N ALA A 195 -0.86 -1.64 0.86
CA ALA A 195 -0.95 -2.27 -0.45
C ALA A 195 0.44 -2.66 -1.00
N VAL A 196 1.44 -1.78 -0.88
CA VAL A 196 2.81 -2.05 -1.34
C VAL A 196 3.45 -3.19 -0.54
N LEU A 197 3.26 -3.21 0.78
CA LEU A 197 3.76 -4.29 1.63
C LEU A 197 3.04 -5.61 1.34
N GLY A 198 1.73 -5.57 1.11
CA GLY A 198 0.93 -6.72 0.69
C GLY A 198 1.41 -7.26 -0.66
N TRP A 199 1.63 -6.37 -1.64
CA TRP A 199 2.16 -6.73 -2.95
C TRP A 199 3.52 -7.42 -2.85
N PHE A 200 4.47 -6.84 -2.08
CA PHE A 200 5.75 -7.48 -1.84
C PHE A 200 5.61 -8.90 -1.27
N ASN A 201 4.77 -9.08 -0.26
CA ASN A 201 4.59 -10.39 0.37
C ASN A 201 3.93 -11.42 -0.56
N THR A 202 3.17 -10.99 -1.56
CA THR A 202 2.55 -11.86 -2.57
C THR A 202 3.57 -12.25 -3.64
N GLU A 203 4.36 -11.30 -4.14
CA GLU A 203 5.37 -11.55 -5.17
C GLU A 203 6.61 -12.27 -4.61
N TYR A 204 6.97 -11.99 -3.36
CA TYR A 204 8.12 -12.55 -2.68
C TYR A 204 7.69 -13.20 -1.36
N PRO A 205 6.95 -14.31 -1.41
CA PRO A 205 6.48 -14.97 -0.20
C PRO A 205 7.67 -15.44 0.64
N ARG A 206 7.52 -15.35 1.96
CA ARG A 206 8.54 -15.86 2.86
C ARG A 206 8.68 -17.37 2.70
N GLU A 207 9.90 -17.85 2.49
CA GLU A 207 10.21 -19.27 2.54
C GLU A 207 9.89 -19.82 3.94
N LEU A 208 9.15 -20.91 3.98
CA LEU A 208 8.69 -21.52 5.26
C LEU A 208 9.84 -22.30 5.97
N GLU A 209 10.94 -22.56 5.30
CA GLU A 209 12.13 -23.14 5.87
C GLU A 209 12.89 -22.10 6.68
N GLY A 210 13.00 -22.33 7.96
CA GLY A 210 13.63 -21.41 8.91
C GLY A 210 12.59 -20.56 9.66
N LYS A 211 12.02 -21.16 10.73
CA LYS A 211 11.14 -20.46 11.68
C LYS A 211 11.91 -19.48 12.58
N GLU A 212 13.16 -19.19 12.28
CA GLU A 212 14.02 -18.37 13.10
C GLU A 212 13.56 -16.91 13.03
N PHE A 213 13.53 -16.26 14.17
CA PHE A 213 13.19 -14.85 14.33
C PHE A 213 14.02 -13.95 13.39
N LEU A 214 15.31 -14.28 13.21
CA LEU A 214 16.21 -13.58 12.31
C LEU A 214 15.70 -13.58 10.85
N ASN A 215 15.22 -14.73 10.35
CA ASN A 215 14.68 -14.82 8.98
C ASN A 215 13.41 -13.98 8.81
N GLN A 216 12.58 -13.88 9.88
CA GLN A 216 11.41 -13.01 9.89
C GLN A 216 11.83 -11.53 9.86
N MET A 217 12.82 -11.14 10.64
CA MET A 217 13.37 -9.78 10.65
C MET A 217 13.97 -9.41 9.29
N ILE A 218 14.75 -10.31 8.67
CA ILE A 218 15.33 -10.09 7.34
C ILE A 218 14.23 -9.91 6.29
N HIS A 219 13.21 -10.77 6.29
CA HIS A 219 12.09 -10.65 5.35
C HIS A 219 11.35 -9.32 5.55
N GLN A 220 11.06 -8.95 6.79
CA GLN A 220 10.43 -7.66 7.11
C GLN A 220 11.32 -6.48 6.68
N GLY A 221 12.64 -6.56 6.89
CA GLY A 221 13.59 -5.56 6.41
C GLY A 221 13.58 -5.41 4.88
N LYS A 222 13.53 -6.53 4.14
CA LYS A 222 13.39 -6.53 2.68
C LYS A 222 12.08 -5.87 2.23
N SER A 223 10.96 -6.18 2.89
CA SER A 223 9.67 -5.59 2.55
C SER A 223 9.65 -4.08 2.80
N MET A 224 10.24 -3.61 3.89
CA MET A 224 10.37 -2.18 4.20
C MET A 224 11.31 -1.46 3.22
N TYR A 225 12.42 -2.08 2.84
CA TYR A 225 13.31 -1.55 1.81
C TYR A 225 12.60 -1.45 0.46
N TYR A 226 11.86 -2.49 0.06
CA TYR A 226 11.04 -2.45 -1.15
C TYR A 226 10.04 -1.30 -1.09
N ALA A 227 9.29 -1.18 0.01
CA ALA A 227 8.32 -0.10 0.18
C ALA A 227 8.98 1.29 0.10
N SER A 228 10.15 1.48 0.67
CA SER A 228 10.89 2.76 0.59
C SER A 228 11.33 3.12 -0.83
N LYS A 229 11.58 2.12 -1.69
CA LYS A 229 11.91 2.33 -3.11
C LYS A 229 10.67 2.58 -3.97
N MET A 230 9.56 1.91 -3.66
CA MET A 230 8.28 2.09 -4.38
C MET A 230 7.58 3.40 -4.00
N LEU A 231 7.75 3.85 -2.76
CA LEU A 231 7.10 5.04 -2.19
C LEU A 231 8.16 6.06 -1.74
N SER A 232 9.06 6.45 -2.63
CA SER A 232 10.24 7.27 -2.33
C SER A 232 9.93 8.65 -1.74
N GLU A 233 8.69 9.15 -1.92
CA GLU A 233 8.23 10.42 -1.37
C GLU A 233 7.46 10.26 -0.04
N THR A 234 7.17 9.02 0.38
CA THR A 234 6.44 8.76 1.61
C THR A 234 7.38 8.79 2.81
N PRO A 235 7.11 9.59 3.85
CA PRO A 235 7.94 9.64 5.04
C PRO A 235 8.05 8.28 5.76
N ASP A 236 9.21 7.97 6.33
CA ASP A 236 9.44 6.74 7.12
C ASP A 236 8.41 6.55 8.24
N SER A 237 7.95 7.64 8.86
CA SER A 237 6.90 7.59 9.88
C SER A 237 5.58 7.00 9.38
N VAL A 238 5.26 7.22 8.10
CA VAL A 238 4.08 6.65 7.48
C VAL A 238 4.34 5.21 7.01
N LEU A 239 5.49 4.95 6.37
CA LEU A 239 5.86 3.60 5.94
C LEU A 239 5.92 2.62 7.11
N LEU A 240 6.51 3.02 8.23
CA LEU A 240 6.67 2.19 9.43
C LEU A 240 5.45 2.28 10.36
N ALA A 241 4.56 3.26 10.14
CA ALA A 241 3.48 3.64 11.04
C ALA A 241 3.98 3.89 12.49
N PHE A 242 5.11 4.58 12.58
CA PHE A 242 5.73 5.04 13.82
C PHE A 242 5.67 6.56 13.88
N SER A 243 5.36 7.11 15.05
CA SER A 243 5.50 8.54 15.27
C SER A 243 6.97 8.96 15.18
N PRO A 244 7.26 10.24 14.87
CA PRO A 244 8.63 10.75 14.89
C PRO A 244 9.36 10.52 16.23
N GLY A 245 8.61 10.55 17.36
CA GLY A 245 9.15 10.24 18.68
C GLY A 245 9.55 8.78 18.84
N GLU A 246 8.72 7.84 18.34
CA GLU A 246 9.04 6.41 18.35
C GLU A 246 10.25 6.10 17.46
N LEU A 247 10.35 6.70 16.26
CA LEU A 247 11.51 6.55 15.39
C LEU A 247 12.80 7.07 16.05
N LYS A 248 12.71 8.25 16.68
CA LYS A 248 13.85 8.80 17.44
C LYS A 248 14.24 7.88 18.60
N TRP A 249 13.27 7.39 19.35
CA TRP A 249 13.53 6.47 20.45
C TRP A 249 14.22 5.18 19.98
N CYS A 250 13.76 4.58 18.89
CA CYS A 250 14.40 3.39 18.29
C CYS A 250 15.87 3.67 17.94
N LYS A 251 16.15 4.79 17.30
CA LYS A 251 17.50 5.20 16.92
C LYS A 251 18.40 5.44 18.15
N ASP A 252 17.89 6.12 19.15
CA ASP A 252 18.63 6.45 20.37
C ASP A 252 18.88 5.21 21.25
N ASN A 253 18.14 4.11 21.07
CA ASN A 253 18.22 2.90 21.88
C ASN A 253 18.61 1.66 21.07
N GLU A 254 19.13 1.81 19.85
CA GLU A 254 19.45 0.69 18.96
C GLU A 254 20.36 -0.36 19.62
N GLU A 255 21.43 0.07 20.29
CA GLU A 255 22.36 -0.82 21.00
C GLU A 255 21.65 -1.61 22.11
N LYS A 256 20.75 -0.99 22.86
CA LYS A 256 19.99 -1.67 23.93
C LYS A 256 19.02 -2.68 23.36
N ILE A 257 18.38 -2.37 22.22
CA ILE A 257 17.46 -3.26 21.52
C ILE A 257 18.22 -4.53 21.07
N TRP A 258 19.37 -4.37 20.42
CA TRP A 258 20.19 -5.49 20.01
C TRP A 258 20.73 -6.30 21.19
N SER A 259 21.16 -5.65 22.28
CA SER A 259 21.61 -6.33 23.49
C SER A 259 20.50 -7.20 24.11
N LEU A 260 19.25 -6.68 24.13
CA LEU A 260 18.10 -7.44 24.60
C LEU A 260 17.82 -8.68 23.73
N PHE A 261 17.90 -8.58 22.41
CA PHE A 261 17.69 -9.71 21.50
C PHE A 261 18.75 -10.81 21.73
N ILE A 262 20.01 -10.43 21.91
CA ILE A 262 21.10 -11.37 22.20
C ILE A 262 20.88 -12.04 23.55
N GLU A 263 20.54 -11.27 24.59
CA GLU A 263 20.28 -11.77 25.95
C GLU A 263 19.13 -12.77 25.97
N LYS A 264 18.02 -12.46 25.27
CA LYS A 264 16.83 -13.31 25.20
C LYS A 264 16.95 -14.46 24.20
N LYS A 265 18.07 -14.57 23.46
CA LYS A 265 18.28 -15.57 22.41
C LYS A 265 17.14 -15.62 21.40
N MET A 266 16.66 -14.43 21.01
CA MET A 266 15.55 -14.28 20.06
C MET A 266 16.04 -14.47 18.62
#